data_489dc17eafad54723a1951e5433fbef2
#
_entry.id   489dc17eafad54723a1951e5433fbef2
#
_cell.length_a   1.000
_cell.length_b   1.000
_cell.length_c   1.000
_cell.angle_alpha   90.00
_cell.angle_beta   90.00
_cell.angle_gamma   90.00
#
_symmetry.space_group_name_H-M   'P 1'
#
loop_
_entity.id
_entity.type
_entity.pdbx_description
1 polymer ?
#
loop_
_entity_poly.entity_id
_entity_poly.type
_entity_poly.pdbx_seq_one_letter_code
_entity_poly.pdbx_strand_id
1 'polypeptide(L)'
;AAFLKTSFNLVHISTGDLFRYNIKNETKLGKLAQSYMDKGDLVPDQVTIDMLEAEVDQNPEAEGFIFDGFPRTEAQAAALDTFLKSKNMQINATIALEAEDDILVQRLLERGQTSGRTDDQDESKIRNRFEEYNQKTAPLRNYYQGQNKFHSVKGIGTIEEITARLTALIESLN
;
A
#
# COMPACT_ATOMS: atom_id res chain seq x y z
N ALA A 1 4.62 -1.26 8.66
CA ALA A 1 5.05 0.08 8.23
C ALA A 1 5.44 0.98 9.42
N ALA A 2 4.62 1.07 10.51
CA ALA A 2 4.90 1.97 11.64
C ALA A 2 6.30 1.78 12.25
N PHE A 3 6.73 0.55 12.52
CA PHE A 3 8.08 0.26 13.04
C PHE A 3 9.17 0.70 12.05
N LEU A 4 9.01 0.40 10.76
CA LEU A 4 9.98 0.78 9.73
C LEU A 4 10.10 2.31 9.59
N LYS A 5 8.98 3.04 9.68
CA LYS A 5 8.98 4.49 9.71
C LYS A 5 9.94 5.05 10.76
N THR A 6 9.85 4.52 11.99
CA THR A 6 10.70 4.97 13.10
C THR A 6 12.14 4.52 12.95
N SER A 7 12.37 3.25 12.56
CA SER A 7 13.72 2.68 12.46
C SER A 7 14.57 3.31 11.36
N PHE A 8 13.94 3.75 10.26
CA PHE A 8 14.63 4.30 9.09
C PHE A 8 14.34 5.78 8.84
N ASN A 9 13.72 6.48 9.78
CA ASN A 9 13.35 7.91 9.67
C ASN A 9 12.61 8.26 8.37
N LEU A 10 11.62 7.42 7.99
CA LEU A 10 10.88 7.57 6.75
C LEU A 10 9.48 8.14 6.99
N VAL A 11 8.94 8.87 6.03
CA VAL A 11 7.52 9.25 6.04
C VAL A 11 6.69 8.09 5.50
N HIS A 12 5.70 7.66 6.28
CA HIS A 12 4.78 6.58 5.90
C HIS A 12 3.51 7.17 5.28
N ILE A 13 3.27 6.87 4.03
CA ILE A 13 2.07 7.26 3.28
C ILE A 13 1.25 6.01 2.99
N SER A 14 0.09 5.91 3.63
CA SER A 14 -0.88 4.82 3.41
C SER A 14 -2.08 5.37 2.65
N THR A 15 -2.25 4.98 1.39
CA THR A 15 -3.39 5.40 0.57
C THR A 15 -4.72 4.98 1.18
N GLY A 16 -4.77 3.78 1.77
CA GLY A 16 -5.96 3.29 2.46
C GLY A 16 -6.34 4.16 3.67
N ASP A 17 -5.36 4.62 4.46
CA ASP A 17 -5.62 5.47 5.62
C ASP A 17 -6.02 6.89 5.19
N LEU A 18 -5.42 7.42 4.14
CA LEU A 18 -5.79 8.71 3.56
C LEU A 18 -7.24 8.70 3.05
N PHE A 19 -7.65 7.65 2.34
CA PHE A 19 -9.04 7.52 1.91
C PHE A 19 -9.99 7.40 3.11
N ARG A 20 -9.68 6.56 4.10
CA ARG A 20 -10.51 6.42 5.33
C ARG A 20 -10.62 7.73 6.11
N TYR A 21 -9.54 8.51 6.19
CA TYR A 21 -9.58 9.85 6.78
C TYR A 21 -10.57 10.74 6.05
N ASN A 22 -10.51 10.78 4.72
CA ASN A 22 -11.41 11.57 3.88
C ASN A 22 -12.87 11.10 3.98
N ILE A 23 -13.11 9.78 4.06
CA ILE A 23 -14.45 9.20 4.28
C ILE A 23 -15.01 9.66 5.63
N LYS A 24 -14.22 9.55 6.70
CA LYS A 24 -14.63 9.97 8.05
C LYS A 24 -14.97 11.45 8.14
N ASN A 25 -14.27 12.28 7.36
CA ASN A 25 -14.51 13.74 7.31
C ASN A 25 -15.50 14.14 6.21
N GLU A 26 -16.19 13.19 5.59
CA GLU A 26 -17.22 13.41 4.57
C GLU A 26 -16.81 14.35 3.40
N THR A 27 -15.52 14.35 3.07
CA THR A 27 -15.03 15.16 1.94
C THR A 27 -15.57 14.64 0.61
N LYS A 28 -15.48 15.45 -0.44
CA LYS A 28 -15.84 15.00 -1.81
C LYS A 28 -15.03 13.76 -2.22
N LEU A 29 -13.73 13.76 -1.90
CA LEU A 29 -12.84 12.63 -2.15
C LEU A 29 -13.27 11.41 -1.32
N GLY A 30 -13.63 11.60 -0.06
CA GLY A 30 -14.10 10.52 0.81
C GLY A 30 -15.38 9.85 0.28
N LYS A 31 -16.37 10.62 -0.16
CA LYS A 31 -17.61 10.08 -0.75
C LYS A 31 -17.34 9.31 -2.04
N LEU A 32 -16.44 9.80 -2.89
CA LEU A 32 -16.01 9.09 -4.09
C LEU A 32 -15.29 7.78 -3.72
N ALA A 33 -14.30 7.84 -2.85
CA ALA A 33 -13.53 6.66 -2.43
C ALA A 33 -14.41 5.59 -1.78
N GLN A 34 -15.37 5.99 -0.95
CA GLN A 34 -16.31 5.07 -0.29
C GLN A 34 -17.10 4.24 -1.30
N SER A 35 -17.55 4.84 -2.41
CA SER A 35 -18.34 4.15 -3.44
C SER A 35 -17.59 2.98 -4.11
N TYR A 36 -16.25 3.02 -4.13
CA TYR A 36 -15.37 1.94 -4.61
C TYR A 36 -14.98 0.99 -3.48
N MET A 37 -14.50 1.54 -2.36
CA MET A 37 -13.98 0.73 -1.24
C MET A 37 -15.06 -0.16 -0.62
N ASP A 38 -16.31 0.28 -0.57
CA ASP A 38 -17.43 -0.53 -0.05
C ASP A 38 -17.71 -1.78 -0.90
N LYS A 39 -17.26 -1.81 -2.14
CA LYS A 39 -17.32 -2.97 -3.05
C LYS A 39 -16.05 -3.80 -3.03
N GLY A 40 -14.98 -3.29 -2.43
CA GLY A 40 -13.64 -3.87 -2.51
C GLY A 40 -12.88 -3.50 -3.78
N ASP A 41 -13.41 -2.54 -4.57
CA ASP A 41 -12.78 -2.05 -5.79
C ASP A 41 -11.67 -1.03 -5.50
N LEU A 42 -10.79 -0.80 -6.49
CA LEU A 42 -9.80 0.27 -6.42
C LEU A 42 -10.43 1.62 -6.77
N VAL A 43 -10.04 2.65 -6.03
CA VAL A 43 -10.34 4.05 -6.40
C VAL A 43 -9.61 4.38 -7.72
N PRO A 44 -10.19 5.19 -8.64
CA PRO A 44 -9.55 5.51 -9.91
C PRO A 44 -8.10 6.00 -9.77
N ASP A 45 -7.24 5.53 -10.68
CA ASP A 45 -5.78 5.75 -10.61
C ASP A 45 -5.41 7.23 -10.45
N GLN A 46 -6.00 8.11 -11.26
CA GLN A 46 -5.67 9.54 -11.23
C GLN A 46 -5.95 10.17 -9.86
N VAL A 47 -7.08 9.82 -9.23
CA VAL A 47 -7.45 10.33 -7.90
C VAL A 47 -6.44 9.88 -6.84
N THR A 48 -5.99 8.62 -6.95
CA THR A 48 -5.01 8.05 -6.01
C THR A 48 -3.63 8.68 -6.21
N ILE A 49 -3.23 8.90 -7.46
CA ILE A 49 -1.96 9.55 -7.83
C ILE A 49 -1.93 10.97 -7.29
N ASP A 50 -2.94 11.80 -7.63
CA ASP A 50 -3.00 13.20 -7.19
C ASP A 50 -2.93 13.33 -5.66
N MET A 51 -3.62 12.44 -4.96
CA MET A 51 -3.61 12.41 -3.49
C MET A 51 -2.22 12.07 -2.94
N LEU A 52 -1.55 11.09 -3.55
CA LEU A 52 -0.22 10.66 -3.10
C LEU A 52 0.84 11.74 -3.38
N GLU A 53 0.79 12.37 -4.55
CA GLU A 53 1.68 13.47 -4.92
C GLU A 53 1.54 14.63 -3.93
N ALA A 54 0.29 15.00 -3.58
CA ALA A 54 0.03 16.03 -2.58
C ALA A 54 0.62 15.69 -1.20
N GLU A 55 0.57 14.43 -0.78
CA GLU A 55 1.16 13.99 0.50
C GLU A 55 2.69 14.04 0.47
N VAL A 56 3.32 13.69 -0.63
CA VAL A 56 4.78 13.82 -0.78
C VAL A 56 5.19 15.29 -0.74
N ASP A 57 4.46 16.16 -1.44
CA ASP A 57 4.75 17.60 -1.49
C ASP A 57 4.57 18.31 -0.12
N GLN A 58 3.73 17.76 0.77
CA GLN A 58 3.59 18.26 2.15
C GLN A 58 4.78 17.90 3.05
N ASN A 59 5.67 17.00 2.62
CA ASN A 59 6.81 16.54 3.40
C ASN A 59 8.15 16.80 2.68
N PRO A 60 8.49 18.05 2.33
CA PRO A 60 9.67 18.37 1.51
C PRO A 60 11.02 18.03 2.20
N GLU A 61 11.03 17.96 3.53
CA GLU A 61 12.23 17.64 4.33
C GLU A 61 12.37 16.14 4.63
N ALA A 62 11.51 15.28 4.05
CA ALA A 62 11.59 13.84 4.28
C ALA A 62 12.84 13.25 3.64
N GLU A 63 13.59 12.45 4.40
CA GLU A 63 14.74 11.68 3.89
C GLU A 63 14.34 10.53 2.97
N GLY A 64 13.08 10.08 3.08
CA GLY A 64 12.51 9.04 2.23
C GLY A 64 11.08 8.70 2.62
N PHE A 65 10.45 7.83 1.83
CA PHE A 65 9.05 7.48 1.97
C PHE A 65 8.83 5.97 2.00
N ILE A 66 7.81 5.54 2.74
CA ILE A 66 7.22 4.21 2.62
C ILE A 66 5.82 4.39 2.05
N PHE A 67 5.61 3.93 0.82
CA PHE A 67 4.30 3.87 0.20
C PHE A 67 3.61 2.56 0.57
N ASP A 68 2.50 2.64 1.29
CA ASP A 68 1.75 1.48 1.76
C ASP A 68 0.41 1.37 1.01
N GLY A 69 0.25 0.25 0.30
CA GLY A 69 -0.91 0.02 -0.54
C GLY A 69 -0.90 0.82 -1.85
N PHE A 70 0.26 1.27 -2.30
CA PHE A 70 0.48 1.97 -3.58
C PHE A 70 1.91 1.70 -4.09
N PRO A 71 2.14 1.54 -5.42
CA PRO A 71 1.13 1.45 -6.47
C PRO A 71 0.36 0.12 -6.43
N ARG A 72 -0.82 0.08 -7.06
CA ARG A 72 -1.64 -1.13 -7.24
C ARG A 72 -1.92 -1.45 -8.70
N THR A 73 -1.55 -0.58 -9.63
CA THR A 73 -1.64 -0.79 -11.07
C THR A 73 -0.35 -0.35 -11.75
N GLU A 74 -0.10 -0.84 -12.96
CA GLU A 74 1.08 -0.41 -13.75
C GLU A 74 1.02 1.07 -14.09
N ALA A 75 -0.18 1.62 -14.34
CA ALA A 75 -0.37 3.05 -14.59
C ALA A 75 0.07 3.87 -13.37
N GLN A 76 -0.31 3.45 -12.16
CA GLN A 76 0.12 4.08 -10.91
C GLN A 76 1.64 3.98 -10.73
N ALA A 77 2.25 2.83 -11.05
CA ALA A 77 3.70 2.64 -10.93
C ALA A 77 4.47 3.57 -11.87
N ALA A 78 4.05 3.67 -13.12
CA ALA A 78 4.68 4.56 -14.11
C ALA A 78 4.52 6.05 -13.73
N ALA A 79 3.36 6.44 -13.21
CA ALA A 79 3.12 7.80 -12.72
C ALA A 79 4.00 8.11 -11.51
N LEU A 80 4.09 7.17 -10.53
CA LEU A 80 4.94 7.32 -9.36
C LEU A 80 6.43 7.47 -9.76
N ASP A 81 6.92 6.65 -10.66
CA ASP A 81 8.31 6.72 -11.14
C ASP A 81 8.58 8.09 -11.81
N THR A 82 7.64 8.59 -12.62
CA THR A 82 7.75 9.90 -13.28
C THR A 82 7.77 11.04 -12.27
N PHE A 83 6.85 11.00 -11.30
CA PHE A 83 6.75 12.01 -10.25
C PHE A 83 8.00 12.03 -9.37
N LEU A 84 8.44 10.88 -8.85
CA LEU A 84 9.63 10.80 -8.00
C LEU A 84 10.89 11.26 -8.75
N LYS A 85 11.02 10.92 -10.04
CA LYS A 85 12.12 11.41 -10.88
C LYS A 85 12.15 12.94 -10.99
N SER A 86 10.99 13.60 -11.05
CA SER A 86 10.89 15.06 -11.06
C SER A 86 11.39 15.70 -9.75
N LYS A 87 11.40 14.93 -8.66
CA LYS A 87 11.92 15.30 -7.34
C LYS A 87 13.36 14.82 -7.07
N ASN A 88 14.06 14.29 -8.09
CA ASN A 88 15.35 13.61 -7.94
C ASN A 88 15.32 12.41 -6.98
N MET A 89 14.19 11.74 -6.91
CA MET A 89 13.94 10.55 -6.10
C MET A 89 13.63 9.34 -6.99
N GLN A 90 13.65 8.16 -6.41
CA GLN A 90 13.23 6.93 -7.08
C GLN A 90 12.70 5.91 -6.08
N ILE A 91 11.97 4.90 -6.58
CA ILE A 91 11.69 3.69 -5.81
C ILE A 91 13.00 2.90 -5.70
N ASN A 92 13.45 2.64 -4.48
CA ASN A 92 14.63 1.82 -4.20
C ASN A 92 14.26 0.33 -4.16
N ALA A 93 13.14 0.00 -3.54
CA ALA A 93 12.65 -1.37 -3.44
C ALA A 93 11.13 -1.42 -3.38
N THR A 94 10.56 -2.46 -3.96
CA THR A 94 9.17 -2.86 -3.78
C THR A 94 9.14 -4.18 -3.06
N ILE A 95 8.48 -4.21 -1.90
CA ILE A 95 8.46 -5.38 -1.01
C ILE A 95 7.04 -5.93 -0.96
N ALA A 96 6.86 -7.16 -1.42
CA ALA A 96 5.61 -7.90 -1.30
C ALA A 96 5.65 -8.80 -0.05
N LEU A 97 4.62 -8.69 0.79
CA LEU A 97 4.38 -9.65 1.87
C LEU A 97 3.55 -10.81 1.32
N GLU A 98 4.13 -12.01 1.29
CA GLU A 98 3.48 -13.20 0.76
C GLU A 98 2.84 -14.00 1.91
N ALA A 99 1.56 -14.34 1.75
CA ALA A 99 0.81 -15.23 2.63
C ALA A 99 -0.25 -15.98 1.82
N GLU A 100 -0.71 -17.10 2.34
CA GLU A 100 -1.80 -17.89 1.75
C GLU A 100 -3.13 -17.13 1.90
N ASP A 101 -3.98 -17.22 0.87
CA ASP A 101 -5.24 -16.48 0.78
C ASP A 101 -6.15 -16.74 1.99
N ASP A 102 -6.30 -18.00 2.42
CA ASP A 102 -7.16 -18.34 3.56
C ASP A 102 -6.68 -17.71 4.87
N ILE A 103 -5.35 -17.63 5.08
CA ILE A 103 -4.77 -16.95 6.23
C ILE A 103 -5.06 -15.44 6.16
N LEU A 104 -4.97 -14.85 4.96
CA LEU A 104 -5.27 -13.44 4.76
C LEU A 104 -6.76 -13.14 4.98
N VAL A 105 -7.67 -13.98 4.48
CA VAL A 105 -9.12 -13.85 4.72
C VAL A 105 -9.40 -13.81 6.23
N GLN A 106 -8.89 -14.80 6.96
CA GLN A 106 -9.10 -14.86 8.40
C GLN A 106 -8.59 -13.60 9.12
N ARG A 107 -7.35 -13.18 8.82
CA ARG A 107 -6.75 -11.98 9.44
C ARG A 107 -7.54 -10.70 9.12
N LEU A 108 -8.06 -10.57 7.90
CA LEU A 108 -8.85 -9.41 7.51
C LEU A 108 -10.19 -9.39 8.23
N LEU A 109 -10.88 -10.53 8.35
CA LEU A 109 -12.12 -10.65 9.11
C LEU A 109 -11.92 -10.32 10.60
N GLU A 110 -10.86 -10.85 11.23
CA GLU A 110 -10.50 -10.53 12.62
C GLU A 110 -10.22 -9.04 12.80
N ARG A 111 -9.49 -8.44 11.86
CA ARG A 111 -9.25 -6.99 11.86
C ARG A 111 -10.53 -6.20 11.70
N GLY A 112 -11.46 -6.63 10.86
CA GLY A 112 -12.76 -6.01 10.65
C GLY A 112 -13.61 -5.92 11.90
N GLN A 113 -13.50 -6.89 12.81
CA GLN A 113 -14.23 -6.92 14.08
C GLN A 113 -13.80 -5.79 15.03
N THR A 114 -12.54 -5.36 14.97
CA THR A 114 -11.96 -4.41 15.93
C THR A 114 -11.65 -3.04 15.35
N SER A 115 -11.42 -2.95 14.03
CA SER A 115 -10.94 -1.73 13.38
C SER A 115 -12.02 -0.80 12.84
N GLY A 116 -13.28 -1.26 12.78
CA GLY A 116 -14.37 -0.53 12.14
C GLY A 116 -14.27 -0.42 10.61
N ARG A 117 -13.36 -1.16 9.98
CA ARG A 117 -13.19 -1.18 8.52
C ARG A 117 -14.30 -1.98 7.87
N THR A 118 -15.18 -1.32 7.13
CA THR A 118 -16.33 -1.95 6.47
C THR A 118 -15.92 -2.92 5.35
N ASP A 119 -14.79 -2.67 4.72
CA ASP A 119 -14.19 -3.49 3.67
C ASP A 119 -13.57 -4.81 4.18
N ASP A 120 -13.40 -4.97 5.50
CA ASP A 120 -12.89 -6.17 6.14
C ASP A 120 -14.00 -6.99 6.88
N GLN A 121 -15.25 -6.53 6.86
CA GLN A 121 -16.35 -7.15 7.59
C GLN A 121 -17.15 -8.19 6.79
N ASP A 122 -16.85 -8.33 5.51
CA ASP A 122 -17.55 -9.19 4.56
C ASP A 122 -16.55 -9.99 3.73
N GLU A 123 -16.65 -11.32 3.82
CA GLU A 123 -15.75 -12.23 3.08
C GLU A 123 -15.85 -12.03 1.57
N SER A 124 -17.02 -11.70 1.03
CA SER A 124 -17.18 -11.47 -0.42
C SER A 124 -16.39 -10.25 -0.87
N LYS A 125 -16.37 -9.19 -0.07
CA LYS A 125 -15.56 -7.98 -0.34
C LYS A 125 -14.06 -8.27 -0.22
N ILE A 126 -13.67 -9.08 0.75
CA ILE A 126 -12.27 -9.51 0.90
C ILE A 126 -11.83 -10.32 -0.31
N ARG A 127 -12.64 -11.27 -0.78
CA ARG A 127 -12.33 -12.07 -1.98
C ARG A 127 -12.29 -11.21 -3.26
N ASN A 128 -13.20 -10.24 -3.41
CA ASN A 128 -13.15 -9.28 -4.51
C ASN A 128 -11.82 -8.49 -4.50
N ARG A 129 -11.35 -8.07 -3.31
CA ARG A 129 -10.03 -7.40 -3.18
C ARG A 129 -8.86 -8.29 -3.59
N PHE A 130 -8.94 -9.61 -3.35
CA PHE A 130 -7.92 -10.55 -3.83
C PHE A 130 -7.96 -10.69 -5.36
N GLU A 131 -9.16 -10.72 -5.93
CA GLU A 131 -9.32 -10.75 -7.38
C GLU A 131 -8.75 -9.48 -8.03
N GLU A 132 -9.09 -8.30 -7.50
CA GLU A 132 -8.50 -7.02 -7.91
C GLU A 132 -6.97 -7.02 -7.78
N TYR A 133 -6.44 -7.54 -6.66
CA TYR A 133 -5.00 -7.67 -6.46
C TYR A 133 -4.37 -8.58 -7.52
N ASN A 134 -4.92 -9.76 -7.74
CA ASN A 134 -4.36 -10.73 -8.69
C ASN A 134 -4.39 -10.20 -10.12
N GLN A 135 -5.44 -9.47 -10.50
CA GLN A 135 -5.61 -8.94 -11.85
C GLN A 135 -4.77 -7.68 -12.10
N LYS A 136 -4.69 -6.77 -11.13
CA LYS A 136 -4.15 -5.42 -11.32
C LYS A 136 -2.82 -5.17 -10.60
N THR A 137 -2.61 -5.80 -9.44
CA THR A 137 -1.45 -5.52 -8.58
C THR A 137 -0.36 -6.59 -8.69
N ALA A 138 -0.71 -7.86 -8.79
CA ALA A 138 0.27 -8.93 -8.95
C ALA A 138 1.18 -8.75 -10.20
N PRO A 139 0.71 -8.20 -11.34
CA PRO A 139 1.56 -7.89 -12.49
C PRO A 139 2.70 -6.91 -12.19
N LEU A 140 2.58 -6.07 -11.15
CA LEU A 140 3.66 -5.17 -10.72
C LEU A 140 4.93 -5.90 -10.30
N ARG A 141 4.84 -7.18 -9.95
CA ARG A 141 6.01 -8.03 -9.73
C ARG A 141 6.95 -7.94 -10.93
N ASN A 142 6.45 -8.17 -12.13
CA ASN A 142 7.26 -8.14 -13.36
C ASN A 142 7.79 -6.73 -13.65
N TYR A 143 6.98 -5.71 -13.42
CA TYR A 143 7.36 -4.31 -13.61
C TYR A 143 8.60 -3.93 -12.76
N TYR A 144 8.63 -4.32 -11.49
CA TYR A 144 9.74 -4.02 -10.59
C TYR A 144 10.87 -5.06 -10.64
N GLN A 145 10.60 -6.32 -11.01
CA GLN A 145 11.65 -7.31 -11.28
C GLN A 145 12.52 -6.89 -12.46
N GLY A 146 11.92 -6.35 -13.52
CA GLY A 146 12.66 -5.81 -14.67
C GLY A 146 13.61 -4.66 -14.31
N GLN A 147 13.41 -4.01 -13.17
CA GLN A 147 14.25 -2.96 -12.61
C GLN A 147 15.18 -3.44 -11.49
N ASN A 148 15.21 -4.73 -11.17
CA ASN A 148 15.89 -5.32 -10.01
C ASN A 148 15.47 -4.71 -8.64
N LYS A 149 14.22 -4.28 -8.52
CA LYS A 149 13.66 -3.59 -7.33
C LYS A 149 12.58 -4.38 -6.61
N PHE A 150 12.26 -5.61 -7.04
CA PHE A 150 11.22 -6.41 -6.42
C PHE A 150 11.82 -7.42 -5.43
N HIS A 151 11.24 -7.44 -4.24
CA HIS A 151 11.58 -8.38 -3.18
C HIS A 151 10.32 -8.98 -2.57
N SER A 152 10.35 -10.25 -2.19
CA SER A 152 9.27 -10.88 -1.45
C SER A 152 9.73 -11.28 -0.05
N VAL A 153 8.82 -11.15 0.91
CA VAL A 153 9.04 -11.51 2.31
C VAL A 153 7.85 -12.32 2.80
N LYS A 154 8.13 -13.41 3.52
CA LYS A 154 7.08 -14.20 4.15
C LYS A 154 6.29 -13.36 5.15
N GLY A 155 5.01 -13.11 4.85
CA GLY A 155 4.07 -12.33 5.66
C GLY A 155 3.33 -13.13 6.73
N ILE A 156 3.83 -14.33 7.11
CA ILE A 156 3.24 -15.22 8.11
C ILE A 156 4.11 -15.21 9.36
N GLY A 157 3.49 -15.18 10.53
CA GLY A 157 4.15 -15.11 11.83
C GLY A 157 3.64 -13.94 12.66
N THR A 158 4.35 -13.61 13.73
CA THR A 158 4.04 -12.47 14.59
C THR A 158 4.45 -11.14 13.92
N ILE A 159 3.96 -10.03 14.45
CA ILE A 159 4.34 -8.69 13.97
C ILE A 159 5.87 -8.49 14.09
N GLU A 160 6.46 -8.96 15.19
CA GLU A 160 7.89 -8.87 15.48
C GLU A 160 8.71 -9.65 14.45
N GLU A 161 8.32 -10.89 14.14
CA GLU A 161 8.99 -11.74 13.16
C GLU A 161 8.94 -11.15 11.75
N ILE A 162 7.78 -10.64 11.34
CA ILE A 162 7.60 -9.99 10.03
C ILE A 162 8.44 -8.70 10.00
N THR A 163 8.41 -7.91 11.07
CA THR A 163 9.21 -6.67 11.17
C THR A 163 10.70 -6.98 11.07
N ALA A 164 11.19 -8.00 11.77
CA ALA A 164 12.60 -8.38 11.71
C ALA A 164 13.03 -8.78 10.28
N ARG A 165 12.21 -9.55 9.55
CA ARG A 165 12.49 -9.92 8.15
C ARG A 165 12.52 -8.70 7.24
N LEU A 166 11.59 -7.75 7.42
CA LEU A 166 11.54 -6.51 6.64
C LEU A 166 12.75 -5.62 6.93
N THR A 167 13.10 -5.47 8.20
CA THR A 167 14.28 -4.69 8.62
C THR A 167 15.55 -5.26 8.01
N ALA A 168 15.79 -6.58 8.15
CA ALA A 168 16.96 -7.24 7.59
C ALA A 168 17.04 -7.08 6.06
N LEU A 169 15.91 -7.16 5.35
CA LEU A 169 15.88 -6.91 3.91
C LEU A 169 16.27 -5.46 3.60
N ILE A 170 15.66 -4.47 4.25
CA ILE A 170 15.94 -3.05 3.99
C ILE A 170 17.40 -2.71 4.29
N GLU A 171 17.98 -3.23 5.38
CA GLU A 171 19.39 -3.07 5.72
C GLU A 171 20.33 -3.66 4.65
N SER A 172 19.91 -4.74 3.99
CA SER A 172 20.67 -5.37 2.91
C SER A 172 20.66 -4.61 1.59
N LEU A 173 19.75 -3.63 1.45
CA LEU A 173 19.58 -2.79 0.25
C LEU A 173 20.36 -1.47 0.33
N ASN A 174 20.89 -1.12 1.50
CA ASN A 174 21.76 0.01 1.74
C ASN A 174 23.23 -0.44 1.63
#